data_302c460617f0c40a7d20d5002372e4ea
#
_entry.id   302c460617f0c40a7d20d5002372e4ea
#
_cell.length_a   1.000
_cell.length_b   1.000
_cell.length_c   1.000
_cell.angle_alpha   90.00
_cell.angle_beta   90.00
_cell.angle_gamma   90.00
#
_symmetry.space_group_name_H-M   'P 1'
#
loop_
_entity.id
_entity.type
_entity.pdbx_description
1 polymer ?
#
loop_
_entity_poly.entity_id
_entity_poly.type
_entity_poly.pdbx_seq_one_letter_code
_entity_poly.pdbx_strand_id
1 'polypeptide(L)'
;GGHLAAPATTASSQAAAPRIEAHSEMFELVATWQDGQLSAWVDRYETNTPVLGATLEAEVGGLKATGQFRPEQGDYVFTDPKLLAVLSQPGQHPLVFTLVAGADSDLLDGVLDTRSAQARRDEHDDHEEEAHDHPERRRTPWVLGGVGGLLVLSLGGWAWSRTRRAQANRLTQGQ
;
A
#
# COMPACT_ATOMS: atom_id res chain seq x y z
N GLY A 1 -26.98 -29.68 -40.59
CA GLY A 1 -27.07 -28.58 -39.65
C GLY A 1 -26.03 -28.74 -38.57
N GLY A 2 -24.85 -28.14 -38.74
CA GLY A 2 -23.81 -28.11 -37.71
C GLY A 2 -23.95 -26.83 -36.88
N HIS A 3 -24.28 -26.95 -35.61
CA HIS A 3 -24.18 -25.88 -34.65
C HIS A 3 -22.70 -25.81 -34.18
N LEU A 4 -22.00 -24.80 -34.66
CA LEU A 4 -20.71 -24.40 -34.06
C LEU A 4 -21.01 -23.57 -32.83
N ALA A 5 -20.86 -24.17 -31.66
CA ALA A 5 -20.86 -23.46 -30.40
C ALA A 5 -19.58 -22.59 -30.36
N ALA A 6 -19.76 -21.28 -30.34
CA ALA A 6 -18.67 -20.36 -30.09
C ALA A 6 -18.18 -20.56 -28.63
N PRO A 7 -16.83 -20.54 -28.39
CA PRO A 7 -16.33 -20.60 -27.03
C PRO A 7 -16.77 -19.32 -26.31
N ALA A 8 -17.46 -19.51 -25.18
CA ALA A 8 -17.72 -18.43 -24.27
C ALA A 8 -16.39 -17.93 -23.70
N THR A 9 -15.98 -16.76 -24.15
CA THR A 9 -14.86 -16.05 -23.56
C THR A 9 -15.28 -15.63 -22.15
N THR A 10 -14.86 -16.38 -21.14
CA THR A 10 -14.94 -15.95 -19.76
C THR A 10 -14.04 -14.74 -19.63
N ALA A 11 -14.64 -13.55 -19.70
CA ALA A 11 -13.96 -12.32 -19.32
C ALA A 11 -13.61 -12.47 -17.83
N SER A 12 -12.33 -12.70 -17.55
CA SER A 12 -11.79 -12.62 -16.20
C SER A 12 -12.06 -11.20 -15.70
N SER A 13 -12.99 -11.07 -14.78
CA SER A 13 -13.24 -9.81 -14.09
C SER A 13 -12.05 -9.52 -13.19
N GLN A 14 -11.01 -8.91 -13.75
CA GLN A 14 -9.96 -8.32 -12.94
C GLN A 14 -10.59 -7.25 -12.08
N ALA A 15 -10.60 -7.45 -10.76
CA ALA A 15 -11.08 -6.43 -9.83
C ALA A 15 -10.29 -5.13 -10.07
N ALA A 16 -11.00 -4.01 -10.22
CA ALA A 16 -10.39 -2.70 -10.47
C ALA A 16 -9.41 -2.34 -9.34
N ALA A 17 -8.30 -1.63 -9.67
CA ALA A 17 -7.38 -1.10 -8.69
C ALA A 17 -8.12 -0.18 -7.70
N PRO A 18 -7.71 -0.13 -6.41
CA PRO A 18 -8.26 0.82 -5.45
C PRO A 18 -8.14 2.24 -5.98
N ARG A 19 -9.21 3.02 -5.87
CA ARG A 19 -9.25 4.37 -6.40
C ARG A 19 -10.09 5.30 -5.53
N ILE A 20 -9.79 6.59 -5.63
CA ILE A 20 -10.56 7.69 -5.10
C ILE A 20 -11.11 8.48 -6.28
N GLU A 21 -12.37 8.86 -6.21
CA GLU A 21 -12.99 9.86 -7.06
C GLU A 21 -13.49 10.98 -6.14
N ALA A 22 -12.98 12.18 -6.34
CA ALA A 22 -13.32 13.34 -5.55
C ALA A 22 -13.58 14.54 -6.48
N HIS A 23 -14.50 15.42 -6.11
CA HIS A 23 -14.77 16.62 -6.86
C HIS A 23 -15.13 17.80 -5.95
N SER A 24 -14.87 18.96 -6.43
CA SER A 24 -15.33 20.24 -5.90
C SER A 24 -16.17 20.97 -6.96
N GLU A 25 -16.48 22.24 -6.72
CA GLU A 25 -17.13 23.05 -7.75
C GLU A 25 -16.21 23.34 -8.96
N MET A 26 -14.89 23.34 -8.74
CA MET A 26 -13.92 23.73 -9.76
C MET A 26 -13.16 22.54 -10.38
N PHE A 27 -12.96 21.48 -9.62
CA PHE A 27 -12.07 20.40 -10.02
C PHE A 27 -12.65 19.02 -9.75
N GLU A 28 -12.23 18.07 -10.57
CA GLU A 28 -12.42 16.64 -10.39
C GLU A 28 -11.05 15.97 -10.28
N LEU A 29 -10.91 15.02 -9.35
CA LEU A 29 -9.69 14.27 -9.11
C LEU A 29 -10.01 12.78 -9.09
N VAL A 30 -9.21 12.01 -9.84
CA VAL A 30 -9.20 10.54 -9.76
C VAL A 30 -7.81 10.11 -9.34
N ALA A 31 -7.69 9.42 -8.21
CA ALA A 31 -6.42 8.84 -7.75
C ALA A 31 -6.53 7.32 -7.72
N THR A 32 -5.50 6.62 -8.20
CA THR A 32 -5.43 5.17 -8.24
C THR A 32 -4.22 4.66 -7.46
N TRP A 33 -4.41 3.56 -6.74
CA TRP A 33 -3.36 2.82 -6.07
C TRP A 33 -3.07 1.54 -6.84
N GLN A 34 -1.93 1.48 -7.49
CA GLN A 34 -1.53 0.33 -8.29
C GLN A 34 -0.03 0.09 -8.17
N ASP A 35 0.38 -1.16 -8.01
CA ASP A 35 1.79 -1.59 -7.94
C ASP A 35 2.61 -0.83 -6.88
N GLY A 36 1.97 -0.49 -5.75
CA GLY A 36 2.60 0.27 -4.66
C GLY A 36 2.83 1.75 -4.97
N GLN A 37 2.12 2.30 -5.94
CA GLN A 37 2.21 3.70 -6.36
C GLN A 37 0.84 4.37 -6.31
N LEU A 38 0.80 5.62 -5.87
CA LEU A 38 -0.37 6.49 -5.96
C LEU A 38 -0.18 7.46 -7.12
N SER A 39 -1.11 7.43 -8.08
CA SER A 39 -1.15 8.37 -9.21
C SER A 39 -2.49 9.08 -9.24
N ALA A 40 -2.48 10.38 -9.50
CA ALA A 40 -3.68 11.21 -9.55
C ALA A 40 -3.77 12.00 -10.85
N TRP A 41 -4.96 12.07 -11.42
CA TRP A 41 -5.34 12.95 -12.53
C TRP A 41 -6.30 14.00 -12.02
N VAL A 42 -6.16 15.21 -12.51
CA VAL A 42 -7.01 16.33 -12.12
C VAL A 42 -7.52 17.02 -13.38
N ASP A 43 -8.82 17.25 -13.42
CA ASP A 43 -9.50 17.97 -14.49
C ASP A 43 -10.28 19.16 -13.93
N ARG A 44 -10.56 20.15 -14.78
CA ARG A 44 -11.55 21.18 -14.51
C ARG A 44 -12.93 20.56 -14.55
N TYR A 45 -13.74 20.73 -13.50
CA TYR A 45 -15.04 20.07 -13.38
C TYR A 45 -16.02 20.44 -14.53
N GLU A 46 -16.12 21.71 -14.87
CA GLU A 46 -17.07 22.16 -15.90
C GLU A 46 -16.67 21.79 -17.34
N THR A 47 -15.37 21.69 -17.60
CA THR A 47 -14.85 21.58 -18.98
C THR A 47 -14.17 20.26 -19.27
N ASN A 48 -13.92 19.44 -18.26
CA ASN A 48 -13.07 18.24 -18.32
C ASN A 48 -11.69 18.52 -18.92
N THR A 49 -11.18 19.74 -18.72
CA THR A 49 -9.86 20.13 -19.21
C THR A 49 -8.81 19.68 -18.19
N PRO A 50 -7.78 18.91 -18.59
CA PRO A 50 -6.72 18.48 -17.69
C PRO A 50 -5.99 19.65 -17.04
N VAL A 51 -5.75 19.55 -15.74
CA VAL A 51 -4.96 20.50 -14.95
C VAL A 51 -3.54 20.01 -14.92
N LEU A 52 -2.70 20.60 -15.76
CA LEU A 52 -1.31 20.18 -15.95
C LEU A 52 -0.34 21.13 -15.25
N GLY A 53 0.69 20.55 -14.63
CA GLY A 53 1.78 21.32 -14.02
C GLY A 53 1.37 22.14 -12.79
N ALA A 54 0.27 21.79 -12.14
CA ALA A 54 -0.13 22.36 -10.86
C ALA A 54 0.68 21.77 -9.69
N THR A 55 0.51 22.33 -8.51
CA THR A 55 1.00 21.72 -7.26
C THR A 55 -0.13 20.88 -6.67
N LEU A 56 0.11 19.59 -6.48
CA LEU A 56 -0.81 18.67 -5.82
C LEU A 56 -0.12 18.04 -4.61
N GLU A 57 -0.69 18.24 -3.43
CA GLU A 57 -0.23 17.65 -2.18
C GLU A 57 -1.29 16.65 -1.68
N ALA A 58 -0.88 15.49 -1.20
CA ALA A 58 -1.73 14.51 -0.55
C ALA A 58 -1.39 14.44 0.94
N GLU A 59 -2.43 14.38 1.78
CA GLU A 59 -2.30 14.23 3.23
C GLU A 59 -3.08 13.01 3.71
N VAL A 60 -2.45 12.17 4.55
CA VAL A 60 -3.06 11.05 5.26
C VAL A 60 -2.50 10.99 6.68
N GLY A 61 -3.37 11.01 7.70
CA GLY A 61 -2.95 10.91 9.10
C GLY A 61 -1.94 11.98 9.54
N GLY A 62 -2.01 13.18 8.99
CA GLY A 62 -1.07 14.28 9.27
C GLY A 62 0.26 14.20 8.50
N LEU A 63 0.47 13.16 7.71
CA LEU A 63 1.61 13.02 6.81
C LEU A 63 1.27 13.66 5.46
N LYS A 64 2.13 14.55 4.98
CA LYS A 64 1.97 15.27 3.71
C LYS A 64 3.05 14.88 2.72
N ALA A 65 2.67 14.74 1.46
CA ALA A 65 3.58 14.49 0.35
C ALA A 65 3.13 15.25 -0.89
N THR A 66 4.10 15.76 -1.65
CA THR A 66 3.84 16.46 -2.91
C THR A 66 3.96 15.50 -4.08
N GLY A 67 2.96 15.48 -4.95
CA GLY A 67 2.96 14.71 -6.18
C GLY A 67 3.90 15.32 -7.22
N GLN A 68 4.62 14.46 -7.94
CA GLN A 68 5.45 14.86 -9.08
C GLN A 68 4.61 14.81 -10.35
N PHE A 69 4.51 15.93 -11.05
CA PHE A 69 3.81 15.99 -12.32
C PHE A 69 4.62 15.27 -13.42
N ARG A 70 3.95 14.37 -14.16
CA ARG A 70 4.50 13.68 -15.32
C ARG A 70 3.83 14.18 -16.60
N PRO A 71 4.49 15.02 -17.39
CA PRO A 71 3.88 15.64 -18.57
C PRO A 71 3.40 14.63 -19.64
N GLU A 72 4.10 13.51 -19.76
CA GLU A 72 3.78 12.47 -20.76
C GLU A 72 2.50 11.70 -20.43
N GLN A 73 2.18 11.52 -19.14
CA GLN A 73 0.98 10.85 -18.66
C GLN A 73 -0.13 11.84 -18.28
N GLY A 74 0.23 13.09 -18.03
CA GLY A 74 -0.70 14.11 -17.56
C GLY A 74 -1.17 13.88 -16.12
N ASP A 75 -0.39 13.14 -15.32
CA ASP A 75 -0.73 12.78 -13.96
C ASP A 75 0.29 13.30 -12.92
N TYR A 76 -0.07 13.15 -11.66
CA TYR A 76 0.76 13.46 -10.49
C TYR A 76 1.07 12.16 -9.76
N VAL A 77 2.33 11.78 -9.67
CA VAL A 77 2.77 10.56 -8.99
C VAL A 77 3.37 10.89 -7.63
N PHE A 78 2.96 10.14 -6.61
CA PHE A 78 3.47 10.27 -5.25
C PHE A 78 4.52 9.19 -4.99
N THR A 79 5.73 9.63 -4.66
CA THR A 79 6.88 8.75 -4.44
C THR A 79 7.45 8.84 -3.02
N ASP A 80 6.84 9.62 -2.14
CA ASP A 80 7.27 9.72 -0.74
C ASP A 80 7.16 8.37 -0.03
N PRO A 81 8.27 7.81 0.49
CA PRO A 81 8.27 6.46 1.04
C PRO A 81 7.41 6.31 2.30
N LYS A 82 7.20 7.38 3.07
CA LYS A 82 6.35 7.35 4.26
C LYS A 82 4.88 7.30 3.87
N LEU A 83 4.47 8.09 2.87
CA LEU A 83 3.11 8.03 2.33
C LEU A 83 2.83 6.63 1.76
N LEU A 84 3.73 6.11 0.92
CA LEU A 84 3.57 4.80 0.29
C LEU A 84 3.51 3.67 1.33
N ALA A 85 4.30 3.76 2.41
CA ALA A 85 4.26 2.78 3.50
C ALA A 85 2.91 2.76 4.21
N VAL A 86 2.30 3.93 4.45
CA VAL A 86 0.95 4.01 5.04
C VAL A 86 -0.08 3.39 4.11
N LEU A 87 -0.08 3.74 2.83
CA LEU A 87 -1.06 3.26 1.86
C LEU A 87 -0.90 1.77 1.52
N SER A 88 0.28 1.20 1.76
CA SER A 88 0.55 -0.23 1.58
C SER A 88 -0.10 -1.10 2.66
N GLN A 89 -0.48 -0.52 3.80
CA GLN A 89 -1.20 -1.24 4.83
C GLN A 89 -2.64 -1.50 4.38
N PRO A 90 -3.17 -2.72 4.52
CA PRO A 90 -4.57 -3.00 4.19
C PRO A 90 -5.50 -2.18 5.06
N GLY A 91 -6.44 -1.47 4.45
CA GLY A 91 -7.39 -0.68 5.21
C GLY A 91 -8.02 0.46 4.42
N GLN A 92 -8.74 1.31 5.14
CA GLN A 92 -9.30 2.54 4.62
C GLN A 92 -8.40 3.71 5.01
N HIS A 93 -7.95 4.46 4.01
CA HIS A 93 -7.07 5.61 4.17
C HIS A 93 -7.81 6.87 3.73
N PRO A 94 -8.28 7.69 4.68
CA PRO A 94 -8.79 9.02 4.35
C PRO A 94 -7.65 9.91 3.82
N LEU A 95 -7.78 10.41 2.61
CA LEU A 95 -6.83 11.35 2.00
C LEU A 95 -7.49 12.69 1.76
N VAL A 96 -6.72 13.74 1.96
CA VAL A 96 -7.04 15.10 1.53
C VAL A 96 -6.00 15.54 0.52
N PHE A 97 -6.46 15.98 -0.63
CA PHE A 97 -5.61 16.55 -1.67
C PHE A 97 -5.75 18.07 -1.67
N THR A 98 -4.63 18.76 -1.58
CA THR A 98 -4.56 20.20 -1.75
C THR A 98 -4.04 20.51 -3.14
N LEU A 99 -4.86 21.14 -3.96
CA LEU A 99 -4.51 21.54 -5.33
C LEU A 99 -4.27 23.06 -5.37
N VAL A 100 -3.17 23.44 -6.03
CA VAL A 100 -2.91 24.85 -6.39
C VAL A 100 -2.60 24.92 -7.89
N ALA A 101 -3.54 25.50 -8.63
CA ALA A 101 -3.50 25.59 -10.09
C ALA A 101 -3.56 27.07 -10.52
N GLY A 102 -2.41 27.73 -10.63
CA GLY A 102 -2.34 29.16 -10.90
C GLY A 102 -2.90 29.98 -9.76
N ALA A 103 -3.96 30.76 -10.03
CA ALA A 103 -4.66 31.56 -9.01
C ALA A 103 -5.71 30.77 -8.23
N ASP A 104 -6.07 29.59 -8.69
CA ASP A 104 -7.09 28.73 -8.08
C ASP A 104 -6.46 27.76 -7.10
N SER A 105 -7.13 27.54 -5.97
CA SER A 105 -6.75 26.49 -5.02
C SER A 105 -7.98 25.82 -4.45
N ASP A 106 -7.89 24.54 -4.18
CA ASP A 106 -9.00 23.77 -3.64
C ASP A 106 -8.54 22.57 -2.81
N LEU A 107 -9.47 22.02 -2.04
CA LEU A 107 -9.31 20.78 -1.27
C LEU A 107 -10.28 19.74 -1.80
N LEU A 108 -9.75 18.56 -2.10
CA LEU A 108 -10.53 17.41 -2.51
C LEU A 108 -10.23 16.26 -1.56
N ASP A 109 -11.25 15.60 -1.07
CA ASP A 109 -11.08 14.51 -0.12
C ASP A 109 -11.76 13.22 -0.58
N GLY A 110 -11.24 12.11 -0.10
CA GLY A 110 -11.79 10.80 -0.38
C GLY A 110 -11.14 9.71 0.46
N VAL A 111 -11.67 8.50 0.37
CA VAL A 111 -11.16 7.35 1.10
C VAL A 111 -10.61 6.33 0.12
N LEU A 112 -9.33 5.99 0.24
CA LEU A 112 -8.70 4.90 -0.49
C LEU A 112 -8.82 3.60 0.32
N ASP A 113 -9.51 2.60 -0.24
CA ASP A 113 -9.63 1.28 0.38
C ASP A 113 -8.66 0.30 -0.28
N THR A 114 -7.59 -0.06 0.43
CA THR A 114 -6.52 -0.94 -0.07
C THR A 114 -6.68 -2.40 0.33
N ARG A 115 -7.74 -2.79 1.02
CA ARG A 115 -7.97 -4.18 1.48
C ARG A 115 -8.04 -5.17 0.32
N SER A 116 -8.71 -4.82 -0.77
CA SER A 116 -8.83 -5.68 -1.95
C SER A 116 -7.52 -5.81 -2.75
N ALA A 117 -6.61 -4.86 -2.63
CA ALA A 117 -5.30 -4.92 -3.28
C ALA A 117 -4.37 -5.93 -2.57
N GLN A 118 -4.50 -6.08 -1.26
CA GLN A 118 -3.73 -7.05 -0.49
C GLN A 118 -4.18 -8.49 -0.78
N ALA A 119 -5.48 -8.75 -0.82
CA ALA A 119 -6.03 -10.07 -1.13
C ALA A 119 -5.50 -10.63 -2.47
N ARG A 120 -5.25 -9.76 -3.45
CA ARG A 120 -4.68 -10.16 -4.75
C ARG A 120 -3.18 -10.48 -4.71
N ARG A 121 -2.43 -9.91 -3.78
CA ARG A 121 -1.00 -10.24 -3.60
C ARG A 121 -0.85 -11.61 -2.96
N ASP A 122 -1.67 -11.89 -1.96
CA ASP A 122 -1.65 -13.17 -1.24
C ASP A 122 -2.04 -14.35 -2.16
N GLU A 123 -2.91 -14.13 -3.16
CA GLU A 123 -3.26 -15.14 -4.18
C GLU A 123 -2.13 -15.40 -5.20
N HIS A 124 -1.21 -14.45 -5.41
CA HIS A 124 -0.11 -14.63 -6.36
C HIS A 124 1.14 -15.28 -5.76
N ASP A 125 1.32 -15.18 -4.44
CA ASP A 125 2.46 -15.79 -3.76
C ASP A 125 2.29 -17.31 -3.51
N ASP A 126 1.06 -17.83 -3.58
CA ASP A 126 0.76 -19.25 -3.32
C ASP A 126 1.00 -20.18 -4.53
N HIS A 127 1.46 -19.68 -5.68
CA HIS A 127 1.61 -20.50 -6.91
C HIS A 127 3.03 -20.82 -7.36
N GLU A 128 4.08 -20.46 -6.61
CA GLU A 128 5.47 -20.71 -7.02
C GLU A 128 6.18 -21.85 -6.27
N GLU A 129 5.51 -22.74 -5.55
CA GLU A 129 6.14 -23.93 -4.98
C GLU A 129 5.38 -25.24 -5.28
N GLU A 130 5.14 -25.56 -6.54
CA GLU A 130 4.91 -26.93 -6.96
C GLU A 130 6.17 -27.46 -7.70
N ALA A 131 7.24 -27.68 -6.96
CA ALA A 131 8.32 -28.49 -7.43
C ALA A 131 7.84 -29.95 -7.55
N HIS A 132 7.70 -30.40 -8.78
CA HIS A 132 7.47 -31.82 -9.11
C HIS A 132 8.61 -32.64 -8.56
N ASP A 133 8.45 -33.21 -7.39
CA ASP A 133 9.29 -34.30 -6.91
C ASP A 133 8.61 -35.61 -7.20
N HIS A 134 9.18 -36.33 -8.18
CA HIS A 134 8.78 -37.70 -8.50
C HIS A 134 9.29 -38.62 -7.40
N PRO A 135 8.43 -39.40 -6.72
CA PRO A 135 8.93 -40.39 -5.78
C PRO A 135 9.43 -41.61 -6.56
N GLU A 136 10.74 -41.72 -6.70
CA GLU A 136 11.35 -43.02 -6.99
C GLU A 136 11.14 -43.97 -5.81
N ARG A 137 10.35 -45.00 -6.07
CA ARG A 137 10.20 -46.17 -5.21
C ARG A 137 11.55 -46.81 -4.95
N ARG A 138 12.12 -46.62 -3.75
CA ARG A 138 13.08 -47.59 -3.21
C ARG A 138 12.60 -48.12 -1.87
N ARG A 139 12.28 -49.39 -1.90
CA ARG A 139 12.12 -50.27 -0.74
C ARG A 139 13.45 -50.37 -0.05
N THR A 140 13.48 -50.17 1.28
CA THR A 140 14.47 -50.87 2.14
C THR A 140 14.05 -50.81 3.60
N PRO A 141 14.56 -51.78 4.39
CA PRO A 141 13.85 -52.21 5.59
C PRO A 141 14.39 -51.59 6.86
N TRP A 142 13.57 -51.75 7.88
CA TRP A 142 13.80 -51.70 9.30
C TRP A 142 15.24 -51.85 9.81
N VAL A 143 15.68 -50.92 10.63
CA VAL A 143 16.58 -51.23 11.76
C VAL A 143 16.13 -50.45 13.00
N LEU A 144 15.86 -51.20 14.04
CA LEU A 144 15.60 -50.83 15.40
C LEU A 144 16.87 -50.30 16.09
N GLY A 145 16.68 -49.39 17.04
CA GLY A 145 17.65 -49.04 18.09
C GLY A 145 17.80 -47.53 18.25
N GLY A 146 17.59 -46.90 19.31
CA GLY A 146 17.70 -47.15 20.72
C GLY A 146 17.93 -45.82 21.42
N VAL A 147 17.13 -45.55 22.40
CA VAL A 147 17.40 -44.95 23.73
C VAL A 147 18.47 -43.87 23.88
N GLY A 148 18.09 -42.77 24.53
CA GLY A 148 18.98 -41.86 25.27
C GLY A 148 18.63 -40.39 24.97
N GLY A 149 17.93 -39.68 25.72
CA GLY A 149 18.08 -39.18 27.05
C GLY A 149 19.03 -37.99 27.11
N LEU A 150 18.52 -36.79 27.25
CA LEU A 150 18.97 -35.83 28.23
C LEU A 150 18.24 -34.48 28.16
N LEU A 151 17.54 -34.20 29.20
CA LEU A 151 17.06 -32.89 29.61
C LEU A 151 18.22 -31.92 29.85
N VAL A 152 18.16 -30.72 29.29
CA VAL A 152 18.80 -29.58 29.90
C VAL A 152 17.85 -28.39 29.89
N LEU A 153 17.31 -28.14 31.04
CA LEU A 153 16.71 -26.86 31.41
C LEU A 153 17.82 -25.81 31.56
N SER A 154 17.70 -24.69 30.94
CA SER A 154 18.35 -23.48 31.41
C SER A 154 17.44 -22.29 31.30
N LEU A 155 16.89 -21.97 32.44
CA LEU A 155 16.33 -20.67 32.79
C LEU A 155 17.42 -19.60 32.69
N GLY A 156 17.16 -18.54 31.98
CA GLY A 156 18.00 -17.37 31.95
C GLY A 156 17.18 -16.13 31.72
N GLY A 157 16.52 -15.66 32.75
CA GLY A 157 15.91 -14.36 32.78
C GLY A 157 16.96 -13.26 32.75
N TRP A 158 16.72 -12.22 32.03
CA TRP A 158 17.35 -10.93 32.28
C TRP A 158 16.35 -9.80 32.08
N ALA A 159 15.87 -9.39 33.22
CA ALA A 159 15.25 -8.09 33.41
C ALA A 159 16.38 -7.04 33.47
N TRP A 160 16.23 -5.95 32.74
CA TRP A 160 16.92 -4.72 33.05
C TRP A 160 16.02 -3.53 32.70
N SER A 161 15.39 -3.10 33.71
CA SER A 161 15.51 -1.95 34.61
C SER A 161 15.64 -0.62 33.88
N ARG A 162 14.54 0.08 34.08
CA ARG A 162 14.36 1.52 34.08
C ARG A 162 15.58 2.27 34.61
N THR A 163 15.98 3.31 33.93
CA THR A 163 16.52 4.50 34.59
C THR A 163 15.87 5.75 34.06
N ARG A 164 15.02 6.25 34.92
CA ARG A 164 14.59 7.64 34.91
C ARG A 164 15.80 8.51 35.24
N ARG A 165 16.03 9.57 34.50
CA ARG A 165 16.66 10.75 35.10
C ARG A 165 15.90 11.97 34.62
N ALA A 166 15.07 12.42 35.53
CA ALA A 166 14.69 13.81 35.64
C ALA A 166 15.94 14.58 36.08
N GLN A 167 16.21 15.67 35.43
CA GLN A 167 16.96 16.76 36.04
C GLN A 167 16.35 18.09 35.63
N ALA A 168 15.70 18.62 36.60
CA ALA A 168 15.43 20.03 36.76
C ALA A 168 16.74 20.78 36.95
N ASN A 169 16.87 21.92 36.37
CA ASN A 169 17.70 23.01 36.89
C ASN A 169 17.19 24.31 36.33
N ARG A 170 16.48 25.07 37.17
CA ARG A 170 16.95 26.20 38.00
C ARG A 170 17.57 27.30 37.14
N LEU A 171 16.75 28.31 36.96
CA LEU A 171 16.95 29.61 37.55
C LEU A 171 18.40 30.12 37.56
N THR A 172 18.65 31.13 36.79
CA THR A 172 19.39 32.28 37.31
C THR A 172 18.76 33.56 36.75
N GLN A 173 18.22 34.28 37.66
CA GLN A 173 18.02 35.70 37.66
C GLN A 173 19.38 36.40 37.60
N GLY A 174 19.41 37.59 37.08
CA GLY A 174 20.40 38.57 37.47
C GLY A 174 20.71 39.65 36.46
N GLN A 175 20.09 40.77 36.66
CA GLN A 175 20.48 42.14 36.34
C GLN A 175 20.41 42.59 34.88
#